data_7bab9d70f6ba4ca29e885e527474aa41
#
_entry.id   7bab9d70f6ba4ca29e885e527474aa41
#
_cell.length_a   1.000
_cell.length_b   1.000
_cell.length_c   1.000
_cell.angle_alpha   90.00
_cell.angle_beta   90.00
_cell.angle_gamma   90.00
#
_symmetry.space_group_name_H-M   'P 1'
#
loop_
_entity.id
_entity.type
_entity.pdbx_description
1 polymer ?
#
loop_
_entity_poly.entity_id
_entity_poly.type
_entity_poly.pdbx_seq_one_letter_code
_entity_poly.pdbx_strand_id
1 'polypeptide(L)'
;MSRPTVSPGSLAEQAQFAMLLEVTARGKPGNIDRCHDYEDTRLDHFLSSAVLAQPIFSAMEAGTLSFGDSMREAVARTNMHRGGNTHFGAFLLLLPLIAGKGIAGATELVKKTTVTDAVLFYEAFGLTQVRVRTEDPMDVNDPASIQRLKDEQITMYSVMEYSAPHDMVAREWTNGFALTRRAADLLFAQKGGVHAI
;
A
#
# COMPACT_ATOMS: atom_id res chain seq x y z
N MET A 1 -1.71 -33.40 -17.00
CA MET A 1 -2.27 -33.21 -15.64
C MET A 1 -1.82 -31.85 -15.15
N SER A 2 -2.73 -30.87 -15.09
CA SER A 2 -2.45 -29.57 -14.49
C SER A 2 -2.28 -29.76 -12.96
N ARG A 3 -1.17 -29.31 -12.41
CA ARG A 3 -0.99 -29.27 -10.95
C ARG A 3 -2.09 -28.38 -10.38
N PRO A 4 -2.75 -28.78 -9.27
CA PRO A 4 -3.68 -27.89 -8.60
C PRO A 4 -2.89 -26.68 -8.11
N THR A 5 -3.26 -25.51 -8.61
CA THR A 5 -2.73 -24.24 -8.07
C THR A 5 -3.39 -24.04 -6.72
N VAL A 6 -2.60 -24.07 -5.65
CA VAL A 6 -3.05 -23.63 -4.33
C VAL A 6 -3.22 -22.12 -4.42
N SER A 7 -4.47 -21.66 -4.44
CA SER A 7 -4.80 -20.23 -4.42
C SER A 7 -5.22 -19.83 -3.01
N PRO A 8 -4.73 -18.68 -2.48
CA PRO A 8 -5.22 -18.13 -1.22
C PRO A 8 -6.75 -17.93 -1.25
N GLY A 9 -7.43 -18.22 -0.14
CA GLY A 9 -8.90 -18.21 -0.08
C GLY A 9 -9.49 -16.82 0.13
N SER A 10 -8.98 -16.05 1.09
CA SER A 10 -9.45 -14.70 1.41
C SER A 10 -8.70 -13.61 0.64
N LEU A 11 -9.28 -12.41 0.58
CA LEU A 11 -8.59 -11.24 -0.01
C LEU A 11 -7.36 -10.86 0.81
N ALA A 12 -7.42 -11.00 2.13
CA ALA A 12 -6.28 -10.78 3.02
C ALA A 12 -5.11 -11.72 2.70
N GLU A 13 -5.40 -13.01 2.49
CA GLU A 13 -4.38 -14.00 2.09
C GLU A 13 -3.85 -13.72 0.68
N GLN A 14 -4.72 -13.32 -0.24
CA GLN A 14 -4.34 -12.95 -1.61
C GLN A 14 -3.41 -11.74 -1.62
N ALA A 15 -3.70 -10.71 -0.81
CA ALA A 15 -2.86 -9.52 -0.67
C ALA A 15 -1.49 -9.88 -0.10
N GLN A 16 -1.44 -10.66 0.98
CA GLN A 16 -0.18 -11.15 1.55
C GLN A 16 0.63 -11.95 0.52
N PHE A 17 -0.02 -12.86 -0.19
CA PHE A 17 0.63 -13.68 -1.21
C PHE A 17 1.16 -12.84 -2.37
N ALA A 18 0.42 -11.82 -2.81
CA ALA A 18 0.87 -10.88 -3.83
C ALA A 18 2.14 -10.12 -3.41
N MET A 19 2.21 -9.66 -2.15
CA MET A 19 3.42 -9.02 -1.60
C MET A 19 4.61 -9.97 -1.60
N LEU A 20 4.40 -11.24 -1.21
CA LEU A 20 5.46 -12.26 -1.23
C LEU A 20 5.93 -12.58 -2.65
N LEU A 21 5.02 -12.68 -3.63
CA LEU A 21 5.36 -12.90 -5.02
C LEU A 21 6.13 -11.72 -5.61
N GLU A 22 5.69 -10.49 -5.31
CA GLU A 22 6.32 -9.27 -5.79
C GLU A 22 7.78 -9.19 -5.33
N VAL A 23 8.05 -9.34 -4.04
CA VAL A 23 9.42 -9.22 -3.53
C VAL A 23 10.31 -10.39 -3.94
N THR A 24 9.75 -11.57 -4.17
CA THR A 24 10.51 -12.76 -4.62
C THR A 24 10.67 -12.87 -6.15
N ALA A 25 10.12 -11.95 -6.90
CA ALA A 25 10.37 -11.85 -8.34
C ALA A 25 11.86 -11.62 -8.62
N ARG A 26 12.31 -11.88 -9.85
CA ARG A 26 13.71 -11.70 -10.25
C ARG A 26 13.86 -10.54 -11.23
N GLY A 27 15.00 -9.86 -11.18
CA GLY A 27 15.36 -8.85 -12.16
C GLY A 27 14.53 -7.58 -12.06
N LYS A 28 14.10 -7.19 -10.88
CA LYS A 28 13.37 -5.93 -10.67
C LYS A 28 14.33 -4.75 -10.80
N PRO A 29 14.14 -3.84 -11.78
CA PRO A 29 15.02 -2.70 -11.93
C PRO A 29 14.90 -1.74 -10.72
N GLY A 30 16.01 -1.48 -10.03
CA GLY A 30 16.08 -0.47 -8.97
C GLY A 30 15.29 -0.80 -7.70
N ASN A 31 15.01 -2.08 -7.45
CA ASN A 31 14.34 -2.51 -6.22
C ASN A 31 14.96 -3.82 -5.69
N ILE A 32 14.68 -4.12 -4.42
CA ILE A 32 15.06 -5.39 -3.80
C ILE A 32 14.32 -6.53 -4.48
N ASP A 33 15.05 -7.59 -4.76
CA ASP A 33 14.54 -8.83 -5.31
C ASP A 33 15.25 -10.03 -4.67
N ARG A 34 14.98 -11.23 -5.16
CA ARG A 34 15.59 -12.47 -4.66
C ARG A 34 17.12 -12.51 -4.78
N CYS A 35 17.71 -11.69 -5.62
CA CYS A 35 19.13 -11.71 -5.96
C CYS A 35 19.88 -10.45 -5.53
N HIS A 36 19.17 -9.39 -5.13
CA HIS A 36 19.73 -8.08 -4.86
C HIS A 36 19.13 -7.47 -3.60
N ASP A 37 19.99 -7.22 -2.63
CA ASP A 37 19.70 -6.45 -1.42
C ASP A 37 20.35 -5.07 -1.52
N TYR A 38 19.85 -4.12 -0.70
CA TYR A 38 20.54 -2.87 -0.41
C TYR A 38 21.31 -2.98 0.90
N GLU A 39 22.17 -2.01 1.21
CA GLU A 39 22.98 -1.99 2.42
C GLU A 39 22.12 -1.97 3.69
N ASP A 40 21.03 -1.22 3.66
CA ASP A 40 20.11 -0.98 4.79
C ASP A 40 18.79 -1.76 4.69
N THR A 41 18.45 -2.28 3.53
CA THR A 41 17.16 -2.94 3.28
C THR A 41 17.35 -4.24 2.50
N ARG A 42 16.79 -5.34 3.02
CA ARG A 42 17.03 -6.70 2.50
C ARG A 42 15.72 -7.44 2.24
N LEU A 43 15.80 -8.54 1.52
CA LEU A 43 14.67 -9.41 1.20
C LEU A 43 13.87 -9.83 2.45
N ASP A 44 14.57 -10.19 3.55
CA ASP A 44 13.92 -10.65 4.78
C ASP A 44 13.07 -9.55 5.44
N HIS A 45 13.40 -8.27 5.28
CA HIS A 45 12.57 -7.16 5.74
C HIS A 45 11.22 -7.13 5.00
N PHE A 46 11.22 -7.35 3.70
CA PHE A 46 9.99 -7.39 2.88
C PHE A 46 9.15 -8.64 3.18
N LEU A 47 9.78 -9.80 3.36
CA LEU A 47 9.08 -11.03 3.73
C LEU A 47 8.43 -10.88 5.11
N SER A 48 9.16 -10.35 6.09
CA SER A 48 8.65 -10.06 7.42
C SER A 48 7.48 -9.08 7.38
N SER A 49 7.61 -8.00 6.61
CA SER A 49 6.57 -7.00 6.43
C SER A 49 5.28 -7.62 5.86
N ALA A 50 5.37 -8.49 4.85
CA ALA A 50 4.21 -9.17 4.28
C ALA A 50 3.51 -10.09 5.30
N VAL A 51 4.28 -10.76 6.16
CA VAL A 51 3.72 -11.62 7.23
C VAL A 51 3.04 -10.77 8.31
N LEU A 52 3.68 -9.70 8.74
CA LEU A 52 3.18 -8.82 9.81
C LEU A 52 1.95 -8.00 9.39
N ALA A 53 1.77 -7.73 8.10
CA ALA A 53 0.61 -7.03 7.57
C ALA A 53 -0.66 -7.90 7.51
N GLN A 54 -0.54 -9.22 7.48
CA GLN A 54 -1.67 -10.12 7.27
C GLN A 54 -2.82 -9.95 8.28
N PRO A 55 -2.61 -9.80 9.60
CA PRO A 55 -3.70 -9.56 10.54
C PRO A 55 -4.47 -8.26 10.27
N ILE A 56 -3.79 -7.23 9.74
CA ILE A 56 -4.42 -5.96 9.39
C ILE A 56 -5.27 -6.13 8.12
N PHE A 57 -4.78 -6.87 7.14
CA PHE A 57 -5.57 -7.22 5.95
C PHE A 57 -6.84 -7.99 6.33
N SER A 58 -6.75 -8.95 7.26
CA SER A 58 -7.92 -9.68 7.76
C SER A 58 -8.91 -8.76 8.49
N ALA A 59 -8.43 -7.85 9.32
CA ALA A 59 -9.27 -6.88 10.02
C ALA A 59 -9.96 -5.91 9.04
N MET A 60 -9.24 -5.49 8.00
CA MET A 60 -9.79 -4.64 6.94
C MET A 60 -10.84 -5.37 6.10
N GLU A 61 -10.59 -6.63 5.75
CA GLU A 61 -11.54 -7.49 5.03
C GLU A 61 -12.83 -7.73 5.84
N ALA A 62 -12.69 -7.88 7.15
CA ALA A 62 -13.81 -8.03 8.09
C ALA A 62 -14.53 -6.70 8.39
N GLY A 63 -14.01 -5.56 7.97
CA GLY A 63 -14.57 -4.23 8.24
C GLY A 63 -14.46 -3.80 9.71
N THR A 64 -13.48 -4.32 10.46
CA THR A 64 -13.29 -4.02 11.89
C THR A 64 -12.33 -2.85 12.14
N LEU A 65 -11.61 -2.39 11.11
CA LEU A 65 -10.73 -1.22 11.16
C LEU A 65 -11.14 -0.23 10.06
N SER A 66 -10.96 1.07 10.35
CA SER A 66 -11.04 2.12 9.33
C SER A 66 -9.81 2.05 8.39
N PHE A 67 -9.86 2.79 7.27
CA PHE A 67 -8.69 2.90 6.39
C PHE A 67 -7.48 3.49 7.14
N GLY A 68 -7.66 4.61 7.84
CA GLY A 68 -6.59 5.28 8.57
C GLY A 68 -5.99 4.43 9.68
N ASP A 69 -6.83 3.75 10.48
CA ASP A 69 -6.36 2.83 11.51
C ASP A 69 -5.56 1.67 10.92
N SER A 70 -6.06 1.09 9.83
CA SER A 70 -5.37 0.01 9.12
C SER A 70 -4.02 0.45 8.57
N MET A 71 -3.95 1.65 8.00
CA MET A 71 -2.71 2.22 7.48
C MET A 71 -1.67 2.42 8.60
N ARG A 72 -2.09 3.07 9.70
CA ARG A 72 -1.21 3.33 10.86
C ARG A 72 -0.73 2.03 11.50
N GLU A 73 -1.62 1.08 11.72
CA GLU A 73 -1.27 -0.20 12.34
C GLU A 73 -0.37 -1.05 11.44
N ALA A 74 -0.62 -1.08 10.13
CA ALA A 74 0.22 -1.80 9.18
C ALA A 74 1.65 -1.23 9.18
N VAL A 75 1.79 0.10 9.12
CA VAL A 75 3.11 0.75 9.16
C VAL A 75 3.80 0.51 10.50
N ALA A 76 3.10 0.66 11.63
CA ALA A 76 3.67 0.44 12.96
C ALA A 76 4.23 -0.98 13.11
N ARG A 77 3.48 -1.99 12.68
CA ARG A 77 3.90 -3.40 12.76
C ARG A 77 5.06 -3.71 11.83
N THR A 78 5.01 -3.22 10.61
CA THR A 78 6.01 -3.57 9.59
C THR A 78 7.29 -2.75 9.70
N ASN A 79 7.29 -1.65 10.45
CA ASN A 79 8.47 -0.82 10.72
C ASN A 79 9.26 -1.26 11.97
N MET A 80 8.94 -2.42 12.55
CA MET A 80 9.65 -2.98 13.72
C MET A 80 11.09 -3.43 13.41
N HIS A 81 11.40 -3.69 12.13
CA HIS A 81 12.77 -3.93 11.67
C HIS A 81 13.47 -2.60 11.30
N ARG A 82 14.79 -2.60 11.28
CA ARG A 82 15.59 -1.41 10.96
C ARG A 82 15.76 -1.12 9.46
N GLY A 83 15.07 -1.86 8.61
CA GLY A 83 15.19 -1.81 7.15
C GLY A 83 14.30 -0.77 6.46
N GLY A 84 13.91 0.27 7.17
CA GLY A 84 13.10 1.35 6.59
C GLY A 84 11.68 0.95 6.22
N ASN A 85 11.02 1.78 5.40
CA ASN A 85 9.65 1.56 4.96
C ASN A 85 9.59 0.62 3.75
N THR A 86 9.21 -0.63 3.97
CA THR A 86 9.20 -1.65 2.92
C THR A 86 7.97 -1.62 2.01
N HIS A 87 6.76 -1.37 2.55
CA HIS A 87 5.51 -1.57 1.82
C HIS A 87 4.49 -0.43 1.96
N PHE A 88 4.89 0.79 2.34
CA PHE A 88 3.98 1.90 2.56
C PHE A 88 3.06 2.17 1.35
N GLY A 89 3.63 2.30 0.16
CA GLY A 89 2.86 2.49 -1.07
C GLY A 89 1.96 1.29 -1.41
N ALA A 90 2.41 0.06 -1.10
CA ALA A 90 1.59 -1.13 -1.30
C ALA A 90 0.35 -1.12 -0.40
N PHE A 91 0.46 -0.69 0.86
CA PHE A 91 -0.68 -0.57 1.78
C PHE A 91 -1.71 0.44 1.27
N LEU A 92 -1.28 1.57 0.71
CA LEU A 92 -2.17 2.57 0.11
C LEU A 92 -3.03 2.01 -1.02
N LEU A 93 -2.55 0.99 -1.72
CA LEU A 93 -3.31 0.33 -2.80
C LEU A 93 -4.08 -0.91 -2.31
N LEU A 94 -3.46 -1.76 -1.50
CA LEU A 94 -4.05 -3.03 -1.08
C LEU A 94 -5.19 -2.86 -0.08
N LEU A 95 -5.09 -1.94 0.89
CA LEU A 95 -6.14 -1.74 1.89
C LEU A 95 -7.49 -1.35 1.27
N PRO A 96 -7.56 -0.36 0.35
CA PRO A 96 -8.82 -0.06 -0.34
C PRO A 96 -9.33 -1.22 -1.20
N LEU A 97 -8.43 -1.97 -1.87
CA LEU A 97 -8.81 -3.11 -2.71
C LEU A 97 -9.41 -4.25 -1.88
N ILE A 98 -8.88 -4.52 -0.70
CA ILE A 98 -9.40 -5.51 0.25
C ILE A 98 -10.78 -5.08 0.75
N ALA A 99 -10.90 -3.87 1.31
CA ALA A 99 -12.15 -3.39 1.87
C ALA A 99 -13.25 -3.20 0.84
N GLY A 100 -12.90 -2.73 -0.35
CA GLY A 100 -13.79 -2.55 -1.48
C GLY A 100 -14.10 -3.85 -2.24
N LYS A 101 -13.47 -4.97 -1.86
CA LYS A 101 -13.61 -6.27 -2.53
C LYS A 101 -13.34 -6.19 -4.03
N GLY A 102 -12.33 -5.42 -4.41
CA GLY A 102 -11.89 -5.20 -5.78
C GLY A 102 -11.93 -3.73 -6.20
N ILE A 103 -11.54 -3.46 -7.45
CA ILE A 103 -11.28 -2.11 -7.96
C ILE A 103 -12.52 -1.20 -7.89
N ALA A 104 -13.70 -1.69 -8.24
CA ALA A 104 -14.91 -0.88 -8.24
C ALA A 104 -15.26 -0.37 -6.82
N GLY A 105 -15.26 -1.28 -5.83
CA GLY A 105 -15.52 -0.90 -4.44
C GLY A 105 -14.40 -0.08 -3.83
N ALA A 106 -13.13 -0.34 -4.19
CA ALA A 106 -12.00 0.48 -3.78
C ALA A 106 -12.16 1.94 -4.25
N THR A 107 -12.52 2.14 -5.52
CA THR A 107 -12.76 3.48 -6.10
C THR A 107 -13.83 4.26 -5.36
N GLU A 108 -14.89 3.60 -4.91
CA GLU A 108 -15.93 4.25 -4.11
C GLU A 108 -15.51 4.48 -2.65
N LEU A 109 -14.73 3.55 -2.08
CA LEU A 109 -14.25 3.66 -0.71
C LEU A 109 -13.28 4.81 -0.53
N VAL A 110 -12.30 4.96 -1.43
CA VAL A 110 -11.29 6.02 -1.31
C VAL A 110 -11.90 7.42 -1.31
N LYS A 111 -12.97 7.65 -2.09
CA LYS A 111 -13.72 8.91 -2.11
C LYS A 111 -14.45 9.22 -0.81
N LYS A 112 -14.71 8.21 0.01
CA LYS A 112 -15.41 8.34 1.30
C LYS A 112 -14.46 8.43 2.49
N THR A 113 -13.16 8.43 2.25
CA THR A 113 -12.18 8.62 3.32
C THR A 113 -12.31 9.99 3.97
N THR A 114 -11.97 10.07 5.24
CA THR A 114 -12.28 11.20 6.12
C THR A 114 -11.04 12.02 6.44
N VAL A 115 -11.21 13.13 7.15
CA VAL A 115 -10.14 13.91 7.78
C VAL A 115 -9.36 13.06 8.79
N THR A 116 -10.05 12.21 9.55
CA THR A 116 -9.40 11.30 10.50
C THR A 116 -8.48 10.32 9.79
N ASP A 117 -8.89 9.78 8.62
CA ASP A 117 -8.02 8.90 7.82
C ASP A 117 -6.77 9.65 7.33
N ALA A 118 -6.89 10.94 6.97
CA ALA A 118 -5.75 11.77 6.60
C ALA A 118 -4.79 11.99 7.77
N VAL A 119 -5.31 12.31 8.95
CA VAL A 119 -4.50 12.48 10.16
C VAL A 119 -3.74 11.21 10.50
N LEU A 120 -4.42 10.06 10.51
CA LEU A 120 -3.80 8.76 10.80
C LEU A 120 -2.76 8.35 9.74
N PHE A 121 -2.98 8.73 8.49
CA PHE A 121 -1.97 8.56 7.42
C PHE A 121 -0.71 9.38 7.68
N TYR A 122 -0.84 10.66 8.09
CA TYR A 122 0.31 11.50 8.46
C TYR A 122 1.05 10.95 9.68
N GLU A 123 0.31 10.50 10.70
CA GLU A 123 0.90 9.80 11.85
C GLU A 123 1.67 8.54 11.43
N ALA A 124 1.08 7.73 10.53
CA ALA A 124 1.74 6.54 9.99
C ALA A 124 3.02 6.90 9.25
N PHE A 125 3.00 7.97 8.45
CA PHE A 125 4.17 8.45 7.73
C PHE A 125 5.28 8.87 8.69
N GLY A 126 4.95 9.57 9.78
CA GLY A 126 5.87 9.96 10.85
C GLY A 126 6.56 8.79 11.56
N LEU A 127 6.00 7.57 11.49
CA LEU A 127 6.66 6.36 11.97
C LEU A 127 7.76 5.86 11.01
N THR A 128 7.79 6.35 9.79
CA THR A 128 8.79 5.99 8.78
C THR A 128 9.98 6.94 8.84
N GLN A 129 11.13 6.52 8.32
CA GLN A 129 12.32 7.37 8.21
C GLN A 129 12.47 7.99 6.82
N VAL A 130 11.39 8.05 6.06
CA VAL A 130 11.42 8.58 4.68
C VAL A 130 11.57 10.10 4.71
N ARG A 131 12.59 10.60 4.02
CA ARG A 131 12.80 12.04 3.82
C ARG A 131 11.97 12.49 2.61
N VAL A 132 11.06 13.43 2.83
CA VAL A 132 10.32 14.12 1.77
C VAL A 132 10.89 15.55 1.63
N ARG A 133 10.66 16.18 0.49
CA ARG A 133 11.08 17.57 0.25
C ARG A 133 10.34 18.50 1.22
N THR A 134 11.07 19.34 1.92
CA THR A 134 10.62 20.19 3.04
C THR A 134 9.96 21.53 2.62
N GLU A 135 9.58 21.71 1.38
CA GLU A 135 9.02 22.99 0.87
C GLU A 135 7.55 22.87 0.42
N ASP A 136 6.85 21.82 0.87
CA ASP A 136 5.46 21.55 0.48
C ASP A 136 4.50 21.99 1.60
N PRO A 137 3.45 22.78 1.30
CA PRO A 137 2.41 23.11 2.28
C PRO A 137 1.70 21.91 2.91
N MET A 138 1.76 20.74 2.25
CA MET A 138 1.20 19.48 2.72
C MET A 138 2.30 18.49 3.14
N ASP A 139 3.47 19.00 3.57
CA ASP A 139 4.58 18.15 4.00
C ASP A 139 4.15 17.23 5.14
N VAL A 140 4.22 15.94 4.90
CA VAL A 140 3.84 14.88 5.85
C VAL A 140 4.78 14.83 7.08
N ASN A 141 5.94 15.49 7.02
CA ASN A 141 6.87 15.60 8.14
C ASN A 141 6.67 16.87 8.98
N ASP A 142 5.83 17.82 8.54
CA ASP A 142 5.54 19.03 9.29
C ASP A 142 4.38 18.77 10.28
N PRO A 143 4.60 18.87 11.60
CA PRO A 143 3.51 18.76 12.57
C PRO A 143 2.37 19.77 12.37
N ALA A 144 2.64 20.93 11.75
CA ALA A 144 1.64 21.92 11.42
C ALA A 144 0.65 21.41 10.35
N SER A 145 1.08 20.49 9.49
CA SER A 145 0.21 19.87 8.47
C SER A 145 -0.96 19.10 9.09
N ILE A 146 -0.75 18.40 10.21
CA ILE A 146 -1.84 17.68 10.89
C ILE A 146 -2.90 18.66 11.42
N GLN A 147 -2.49 19.81 11.97
CA GLN A 147 -3.43 20.83 12.41
C GLN A 147 -4.19 21.42 11.22
N ARG A 148 -3.50 21.68 10.13
CA ARG A 148 -4.09 22.17 8.89
C ARG A 148 -5.13 21.20 8.32
N LEU A 149 -4.86 19.88 8.28
CA LEU A 149 -5.84 18.88 7.86
C LEU A 149 -7.16 19.01 8.61
N LYS A 150 -7.08 19.24 9.94
CA LYS A 150 -8.25 19.39 10.81
C LYS A 150 -8.98 20.71 10.57
N ASP A 151 -8.25 21.82 10.50
CA ASP A 151 -8.82 23.16 10.39
C ASP A 151 -9.49 23.38 9.02
N GLU A 152 -8.87 22.89 7.96
CA GLU A 152 -9.37 23.00 6.57
C GLU A 152 -10.25 21.81 6.15
N GLN A 153 -10.52 20.85 7.05
CA GLN A 153 -11.32 19.64 6.80
C GLN A 153 -10.85 18.85 5.58
N ILE A 154 -9.52 18.71 5.41
CA ILE A 154 -8.91 18.01 4.28
C ILE A 154 -9.01 16.49 4.50
N THR A 155 -9.72 15.80 3.63
CA THR A 155 -9.88 14.34 3.67
C THR A 155 -8.65 13.62 3.11
N MET A 156 -8.52 12.32 3.38
CA MET A 156 -7.45 11.51 2.79
C MET A 156 -7.53 11.51 1.25
N TYR A 157 -8.73 11.48 0.67
CA TYR A 157 -8.90 11.60 -0.77
C TYR A 157 -8.37 12.92 -1.32
N SER A 158 -8.63 14.04 -0.62
CA SER A 158 -8.11 15.36 -0.99
C SER A 158 -6.58 15.43 -0.93
N VAL A 159 -5.95 14.76 0.04
CA VAL A 159 -4.49 14.61 0.10
C VAL A 159 -3.98 13.87 -1.14
N MET A 160 -4.66 12.80 -1.55
CA MET A 160 -4.29 12.06 -2.76
C MET A 160 -4.51 12.87 -4.04
N GLU A 161 -5.61 13.65 -4.13
CA GLU A 161 -5.83 14.57 -5.27
C GLU A 161 -4.69 15.60 -5.40
N TYR A 162 -4.25 16.16 -4.27
CA TYR A 162 -3.14 17.11 -4.25
C TYR A 162 -1.83 16.48 -4.76
N SER A 163 -1.55 15.24 -4.34
CA SER A 163 -0.30 14.52 -4.67
C SER A 163 -0.31 13.86 -6.06
N ALA A 164 -1.48 13.58 -6.64
CA ALA A 164 -1.63 12.81 -7.87
C ALA A 164 -0.84 13.32 -9.09
N PRO A 165 -0.60 14.63 -9.28
CA PRO A 165 0.24 15.10 -10.38
C PRO A 165 1.68 14.60 -10.35
N HIS A 166 2.21 14.30 -9.15
CA HIS A 166 3.62 13.98 -8.93
C HIS A 166 3.85 12.57 -8.33
N ASP A 167 2.80 11.93 -7.85
CA ASP A 167 2.86 10.61 -7.22
C ASP A 167 1.96 9.61 -7.93
N MET A 168 2.52 8.45 -8.30
CA MET A 168 1.83 7.42 -9.06
C MET A 168 0.82 6.66 -8.20
N VAL A 169 1.09 6.45 -6.91
CA VAL A 169 0.19 5.78 -5.97
C VAL A 169 -1.03 6.67 -5.71
N ALA A 170 -0.81 7.94 -5.44
CA ALA A 170 -1.86 8.92 -5.28
C ALA A 170 -2.74 9.04 -6.55
N ARG A 171 -2.11 8.95 -7.73
CA ARG A 171 -2.83 8.97 -9.02
C ARG A 171 -3.76 7.77 -9.17
N GLU A 172 -3.41 6.59 -8.68
CA GLU A 172 -4.29 5.41 -8.71
C GLU A 172 -5.61 5.64 -7.96
N TRP A 173 -5.57 6.35 -6.83
CA TRP A 173 -6.76 6.72 -6.09
C TRP A 173 -7.71 7.62 -6.88
N THR A 174 -7.14 8.56 -7.66
CA THR A 174 -7.93 9.59 -8.36
C THR A 174 -8.40 9.15 -9.74
N ASN A 175 -7.74 8.17 -10.37
CA ASN A 175 -8.08 7.68 -11.70
C ASN A 175 -8.85 6.34 -11.71
N GLY A 176 -9.27 5.85 -10.53
CA GLY A 176 -10.01 4.59 -10.40
C GLY A 176 -9.15 3.35 -10.57
N PHE A 177 -7.91 3.37 -10.10
CA PHE A 177 -6.95 2.25 -10.16
C PHE A 177 -6.66 1.80 -11.60
N ALA A 178 -6.51 2.76 -12.50
CA ALA A 178 -6.39 2.49 -13.94
C ALA A 178 -5.11 1.70 -14.28
N LEU A 179 -3.98 2.01 -13.66
CA LEU A 179 -2.73 1.33 -13.89
C LEU A 179 -2.74 -0.08 -13.27
N THR A 180 -3.30 -0.22 -12.08
CA THR A 180 -3.54 -1.50 -11.43
C THR A 180 -4.39 -2.43 -12.32
N ARG A 181 -5.48 -1.92 -12.88
CA ARG A 181 -6.33 -2.67 -13.83
C ARG A 181 -5.55 -3.11 -15.06
N ARG A 182 -4.83 -2.18 -15.68
CA ARG A 182 -4.01 -2.48 -16.86
C ARG A 182 -2.93 -3.52 -16.57
N ALA A 183 -2.28 -3.44 -15.41
CA ALA A 183 -1.28 -4.42 -15.00
C ALA A 183 -1.91 -5.82 -14.81
N ALA A 184 -3.09 -5.89 -14.18
CA ALA A 184 -3.83 -7.14 -14.03
C ALA A 184 -4.19 -7.76 -15.39
N ASP A 185 -4.72 -6.97 -16.34
CA ASP A 185 -5.05 -7.42 -17.68
C ASP A 185 -3.81 -7.97 -18.41
N LEU A 186 -2.68 -7.31 -18.29
CA LEU A 186 -1.41 -7.78 -18.87
C LEU A 186 -0.95 -9.10 -18.25
N LEU A 187 -1.05 -9.25 -16.93
CA LEU A 187 -0.69 -10.48 -16.22
C LEU A 187 -1.59 -11.65 -16.64
N PHE A 188 -2.89 -11.43 -16.73
CA PHE A 188 -3.85 -12.46 -17.16
C PHE A 188 -3.66 -12.87 -18.64
N ALA A 189 -3.17 -11.97 -19.47
CA ALA A 189 -2.88 -12.27 -20.88
C ALA A 189 -1.61 -13.13 -21.07
N GLN A 190 -0.73 -13.22 -20.07
CA GLN A 190 0.49 -14.03 -20.18
C GLN A 190 0.18 -15.54 -20.07
N LYS A 191 0.80 -16.34 -20.94
CA LYS A 191 0.77 -17.79 -20.83
C LYS A 191 1.58 -18.20 -19.58
N GLY A 192 0.90 -18.69 -18.55
CA GLY A 192 1.51 -19.06 -17.28
C GLY A 192 1.17 -18.11 -16.13
N GLY A 193 0.48 -17.00 -16.38
CA GLY A 193 0.08 -16.03 -15.37
C GLY A 193 1.26 -15.47 -14.59
N VAL A 194 1.11 -15.31 -13.28
CA VAL A 194 2.16 -14.79 -12.38
C VAL A 194 3.44 -15.64 -12.32
N HIS A 195 3.42 -16.85 -12.87
CA HIS A 195 4.60 -17.70 -12.95
C HIS A 195 5.45 -17.47 -14.22
N ALA A 196 4.98 -16.59 -15.11
CA ALA A 196 5.67 -16.24 -16.36
C ALA A 196 6.58 -15.00 -16.24
N ILE A 197 6.65 -14.41 -15.04
CA ILE A 197 7.43 -13.21 -14.74
C ILE A 197 8.73 -13.57 -14.02
#